data_68e3d7fd9a3bea36c3a1a57f9eb692df
#
_entry.id   68e3d7fd9a3bea36c3a1a57f9eb692df
#
_cell.length_a   1.000
_cell.length_b   1.000
_cell.length_c   1.000
_cell.angle_alpha   90.00
_cell.angle_beta   90.00
_cell.angle_gamma   90.00
#
_symmetry.space_group_name_H-M   'P 1'
#
loop_
_entity.id
_entity.type
_entity.pdbx_description
1 polymer ?
#
loop_
_entity_poly.entity_id
_entity_poly.type
_entity_poly.pdbx_seq_one_letter_code
_entity_poly.pdbx_strand_id
1 'polypeptide(L)'
;IKAYEITTNRNENMETIKASQSEWMSIGFVPMRHKDSLQDEYRKSIDALFEKMKITQNEISTAEYRNMVENMKDNPDSRDKVRRERNILTNKITKLREEITVLENNIGFFSNSKQSELMRAEYEKKINRAKNDVKVLETKLKILNEQ
;
A
#
# COMPACT_ATOMS: atom_id res chain seq x y z
N ILE A 1 -13.58 15.60 0.93
CA ILE A 1 -12.61 14.48 1.06
C ILE A 1 -13.29 13.27 1.72
N LYS A 2 -13.87 13.38 2.91
CA LYS A 2 -14.50 12.23 3.62
C LYS A 2 -15.64 11.55 2.86
N ALA A 3 -16.35 12.27 2.01
CA ALA A 3 -17.47 11.77 1.22
C ALA A 3 -17.06 11.23 -0.17
N TYR A 4 -15.76 11.28 -0.50
CA TYR A 4 -15.30 10.81 -1.81
C TYR A 4 -15.26 9.29 -1.85
N GLU A 5 -15.93 8.71 -2.84
CA GLU A 5 -15.89 7.29 -3.13
C GLU A 5 -14.80 7.00 -4.16
N ILE A 6 -13.94 6.06 -3.83
CA ILE A 6 -12.82 5.66 -4.70
C ILE A 6 -13.36 4.81 -5.84
N THR A 7 -13.01 5.19 -7.07
CA THR A 7 -13.28 4.43 -8.28
C THR A 7 -12.15 3.46 -8.60
N THR A 8 -12.35 2.59 -9.58
CA THR A 8 -11.31 1.70 -10.10
C THR A 8 -10.27 2.45 -10.95
N ASN A 9 -10.57 3.68 -11.37
CA ASN A 9 -9.67 4.51 -12.16
C ASN A 9 -8.70 5.30 -11.27
N ARG A 10 -7.47 4.82 -11.21
CA ARG A 10 -6.41 5.43 -10.39
C ARG A 10 -6.15 6.89 -10.76
N ASN A 11 -6.17 7.25 -12.05
CA ASN A 11 -5.87 8.61 -12.49
C ASN A 11 -6.96 9.57 -12.02
N GLU A 12 -8.22 9.19 -12.16
CA GLU A 12 -9.37 9.97 -11.70
C GLU A 12 -9.31 10.19 -10.17
N ASN A 13 -9.02 9.15 -9.43
CA ASN A 13 -8.83 9.25 -7.97
C ASN A 13 -7.70 10.22 -7.61
N MET A 14 -6.57 10.15 -8.33
CA MET A 14 -5.42 11.04 -8.08
C MET A 14 -5.72 12.50 -8.43
N GLU A 15 -6.44 12.75 -9.51
CA GLU A 15 -6.86 14.11 -9.91
C GLU A 15 -7.80 14.71 -8.87
N THR A 16 -8.76 13.93 -8.36
CA THR A 16 -9.69 14.38 -7.31
C THR A 16 -8.95 14.69 -6.01
N ILE A 17 -7.99 13.86 -5.61
CA ILE A 17 -7.17 14.11 -4.42
C ILE A 17 -6.34 15.39 -4.61
N LYS A 18 -5.69 15.59 -5.75
CA LYS A 18 -4.91 16.80 -6.06
C LYS A 18 -5.78 18.05 -6.04
N ALA A 19 -6.98 17.98 -6.61
CA ALA A 19 -7.94 19.09 -6.59
C ALA A 19 -8.33 19.44 -5.15
N SER A 20 -8.64 18.44 -4.31
CA SER A 20 -8.96 18.63 -2.89
C SER A 20 -7.78 19.21 -2.09
N GLN A 21 -6.55 18.82 -2.42
CA GLN A 21 -5.34 19.38 -1.80
C GLN A 21 -5.15 20.85 -2.20
N SER A 22 -5.37 21.18 -3.48
CA SER A 22 -5.28 22.54 -3.97
C SER A 22 -6.34 23.45 -3.31
N GLU A 23 -7.57 22.96 -3.19
CA GLU A 23 -8.65 23.64 -2.47
C GLU A 23 -8.30 23.88 -1.01
N TRP A 24 -7.78 22.85 -0.30
CA TRP A 24 -7.30 22.99 1.07
C TRP A 24 -6.25 24.08 1.23
N MET A 25 -5.28 24.16 0.30
CA MET A 25 -4.22 25.17 0.31
C MET A 25 -4.75 26.59 0.04
N SER A 26 -5.89 26.72 -0.65
CA SER A 26 -6.53 28.00 -0.93
C SER A 26 -7.40 28.54 0.21
N ILE A 27 -7.70 27.72 1.23
CA ILE A 27 -8.41 28.11 2.43
C ILE A 27 -7.58 29.16 3.17
N GLY A 28 -8.16 30.32 3.42
CA GLY A 28 -7.49 31.46 4.06
C GLY A 28 -7.17 31.23 5.53
N PHE A 29 -7.12 32.33 6.28
CA PHE A 29 -6.75 32.34 7.70
C PHE A 29 -7.65 31.42 8.56
N VAL A 30 -7.01 30.53 9.32
CA VAL A 30 -7.66 29.67 10.33
C VAL A 30 -7.15 30.08 11.72
N PRO A 31 -8.03 30.33 12.71
CA PRO A 31 -7.60 30.65 14.07
C PRO A 31 -6.66 29.57 14.64
N MET A 32 -5.58 30.02 15.30
CA MET A 32 -4.52 29.14 15.84
C MET A 32 -5.05 27.96 16.65
N ARG A 33 -6.06 28.22 17.49
CA ARG A 33 -6.66 27.18 18.37
C ARG A 33 -7.28 25.99 17.62
N HIS A 34 -7.62 26.14 16.33
CA HIS A 34 -8.24 25.10 15.51
C HIS A 34 -7.32 24.56 14.43
N LYS A 35 -6.21 25.25 14.18
CA LYS A 35 -5.30 24.93 13.06
C LYS A 35 -4.76 23.52 13.15
N ASP A 36 -4.22 23.12 14.29
CA ASP A 36 -3.56 21.82 14.47
C ASP A 36 -4.59 20.68 14.36
N SER A 37 -5.74 20.83 15.01
CA SER A 37 -6.83 19.83 14.96
C SER A 37 -7.35 19.63 13.53
N LEU A 38 -7.58 20.71 12.79
CA LEU A 38 -8.05 20.65 11.40
C LEU A 38 -6.99 20.05 10.47
N GLN A 39 -5.72 20.37 10.70
CA GLN A 39 -4.63 19.83 9.91
C GLN A 39 -4.45 18.32 10.14
N ASP A 40 -4.58 17.86 11.36
CA ASP A 40 -4.53 16.44 11.70
C ASP A 40 -5.72 15.67 11.10
N GLU A 41 -6.91 16.25 11.16
CA GLU A 41 -8.10 15.64 10.57
C GLU A 41 -8.00 15.54 9.03
N TYR A 42 -7.47 16.59 8.41
CA TYR A 42 -7.19 16.60 6.97
C TYR A 42 -6.19 15.50 6.58
N ARG A 43 -5.05 15.42 7.27
CA ARG A 43 -4.02 14.38 7.02
C ARG A 43 -4.60 12.98 7.16
N LYS A 44 -5.33 12.71 8.25
CA LYS A 44 -5.97 11.41 8.47
C LYS A 44 -6.96 11.06 7.35
N SER A 45 -7.69 12.05 6.84
CA SER A 45 -8.64 11.84 5.74
C SER A 45 -7.93 11.51 4.42
N ILE A 46 -6.84 12.20 4.10
CA ILE A 46 -6.01 11.91 2.92
C ILE A 46 -5.34 10.54 3.03
N ASP A 47 -4.75 10.23 4.18
CA ASP A 47 -4.12 8.91 4.41
C ASP A 47 -5.13 7.78 4.25
N ALA A 48 -6.35 7.93 4.78
CA ALA A 48 -7.42 6.94 4.62
C ALA A 48 -7.83 6.72 3.15
N LEU A 49 -7.84 7.78 2.33
CA LEU A 49 -8.10 7.66 0.89
C LEU A 49 -6.99 6.89 0.17
N PHE A 50 -5.74 7.18 0.47
CA PHE A 50 -4.61 6.45 -0.13
C PHE A 50 -4.61 4.97 0.26
N GLU A 51 -4.95 4.64 1.50
CA GLU A 51 -5.08 3.24 1.92
C GLU A 51 -6.23 2.52 1.18
N LYS A 52 -7.39 3.16 1.02
CA LYS A 52 -8.49 2.60 0.21
C LYS A 52 -8.09 2.39 -1.24
N MET A 53 -7.41 3.38 -1.86
CA MET A 53 -6.90 3.23 -3.22
C MET A 53 -5.94 2.06 -3.37
N LYS A 54 -5.07 1.84 -2.38
CA LYS A 54 -4.13 0.72 -2.37
C LYS A 54 -4.87 -0.62 -2.30
N ILE A 55 -5.89 -0.74 -1.46
CA ILE A 55 -6.71 -1.95 -1.33
C ILE A 55 -7.38 -2.27 -2.67
N THR A 56 -8.06 -1.30 -3.27
CA THR A 56 -8.73 -1.47 -4.57
C THR A 56 -7.73 -1.87 -5.67
N GLN A 57 -6.56 -1.24 -5.72
CA GLN A 57 -5.52 -1.59 -6.68
C GLN A 57 -4.97 -3.00 -6.47
N ASN A 58 -4.85 -3.44 -5.23
CA ASN A 58 -4.41 -4.80 -4.90
C ASN A 58 -5.45 -5.85 -5.31
N GLU A 59 -6.75 -5.56 -5.12
CA GLU A 59 -7.84 -6.43 -5.56
C GLU A 59 -7.86 -6.59 -7.07
N ILE A 60 -7.73 -5.48 -7.82
CA ILE A 60 -7.64 -5.50 -9.29
C ILE A 60 -6.41 -6.31 -9.73
N SER A 61 -5.24 -6.02 -9.16
CA SER A 61 -4.00 -6.73 -9.48
C SER A 61 -4.08 -8.23 -9.20
N THR A 62 -4.80 -8.63 -8.17
CA THR A 62 -5.02 -10.04 -7.81
C THR A 62 -5.97 -10.72 -8.80
N ALA A 63 -7.06 -10.03 -9.22
CA ALA A 63 -7.99 -10.55 -10.22
C ALA A 63 -7.33 -10.69 -11.60
N GLU A 64 -6.56 -9.68 -12.03
CA GLU A 64 -5.77 -9.74 -13.27
C GLU A 64 -4.75 -10.89 -13.24
N TYR A 65 -4.10 -11.08 -12.09
CA TYR A 65 -3.15 -12.19 -11.90
C TYR A 65 -3.83 -13.55 -12.01
N ARG A 66 -5.02 -13.71 -11.44
CA ARG A 66 -5.82 -14.95 -11.57
C ARG A 66 -6.14 -15.26 -13.03
N ASN A 67 -6.61 -14.26 -13.79
CA ASN A 67 -6.87 -14.41 -15.23
C ASN A 67 -5.60 -14.76 -16.02
N MET A 68 -4.47 -14.16 -15.68
CA MET A 68 -3.18 -14.47 -16.31
C MET A 68 -2.80 -15.93 -16.06
N VAL A 69 -2.94 -16.43 -14.83
CA VAL A 69 -2.61 -17.80 -14.45
C VAL A 69 -3.55 -18.80 -15.12
N GLU A 70 -4.85 -18.51 -15.22
CA GLU A 70 -5.81 -19.33 -15.95
C GLU A 70 -5.45 -19.47 -17.43
N ASN A 71 -5.07 -18.37 -18.08
CA ASN A 71 -4.62 -18.38 -19.48
C ASN A 71 -3.30 -19.13 -19.70
N MET A 72 -2.50 -19.36 -18.65
CA MET A 72 -1.28 -20.14 -18.75
C MET A 72 -1.56 -21.64 -18.88
N LYS A 73 -2.72 -22.15 -18.40
CA LYS A 73 -3.03 -23.58 -18.41
C LYS A 73 -3.04 -24.22 -19.80
N ASP A 74 -3.46 -23.45 -20.78
CA ASP A 74 -3.63 -23.95 -22.16
C ASP A 74 -2.34 -23.97 -22.98
N ASN A 75 -1.19 -23.64 -22.36
CA ASN A 75 0.09 -23.57 -23.05
C ASN A 75 0.99 -24.77 -22.72
N PRO A 76 1.59 -25.47 -23.71
CA PRO A 76 2.49 -26.61 -23.47
C PRO A 76 3.68 -26.29 -22.56
N ASP A 77 4.19 -25.04 -22.60
CA ASP A 77 5.30 -24.56 -21.78
C ASP A 77 4.86 -24.03 -20.40
N SER A 78 3.60 -24.27 -20.01
CA SER A 78 3.01 -23.71 -18.79
C SER A 78 3.77 -24.11 -17.53
N ARG A 79 4.22 -25.36 -17.43
CA ARG A 79 4.93 -25.89 -16.24
C ARG A 79 6.20 -25.11 -15.92
N ASP A 80 7.00 -24.77 -16.93
CA ASP A 80 8.23 -24.02 -16.73
C ASP A 80 7.96 -22.55 -16.40
N LYS A 81 6.90 -21.96 -16.98
CA LYS A 81 6.46 -20.60 -16.66
C LYS A 81 5.95 -20.52 -15.22
N VAL A 82 5.09 -21.46 -14.81
CA VAL A 82 4.59 -21.55 -13.43
C VAL A 82 5.73 -21.70 -12.43
N ARG A 83 6.71 -22.56 -12.71
CA ARG A 83 7.89 -22.76 -11.85
C ARG A 83 8.72 -21.48 -11.70
N ARG A 84 8.97 -20.78 -12.82
CA ARG A 84 9.70 -19.49 -12.80
C ARG A 84 8.96 -18.43 -12.01
N GLU A 85 7.66 -18.29 -12.24
CA GLU A 85 6.82 -17.32 -11.54
C GLU A 85 6.77 -17.61 -10.04
N ARG A 86 6.63 -18.88 -9.65
CA ARG A 86 6.70 -19.32 -8.25
C ARG A 86 8.01 -18.88 -7.59
N ASN A 87 9.13 -19.09 -8.25
CA ASN A 87 10.46 -18.70 -7.75
C ASN A 87 10.56 -17.17 -7.59
N ILE A 88 10.04 -16.42 -8.55
CA ILE A 88 10.01 -14.94 -8.49
C ILE A 88 9.20 -14.46 -7.30
N LEU A 89 7.99 -14.99 -7.12
CA LEU A 89 7.12 -14.62 -5.99
C LEU A 89 7.75 -14.97 -4.65
N THR A 90 8.27 -16.19 -4.52
CA THR A 90 8.92 -16.66 -3.29
C THR A 90 10.12 -15.78 -2.93
N ASN A 91 10.98 -15.46 -3.90
CA ASN A 91 12.12 -14.58 -3.67
C ASN A 91 11.71 -13.17 -3.25
N LYS A 92 10.66 -12.61 -3.86
CA LYS A 92 10.12 -11.31 -3.48
C LYS A 92 9.58 -11.31 -2.05
N ILE A 93 8.82 -12.34 -1.67
CA ILE A 93 8.28 -12.52 -0.32
C ILE A 93 9.43 -12.59 0.70
N THR A 94 10.46 -13.40 0.42
CA THR A 94 11.61 -13.55 1.31
C THR A 94 12.33 -12.21 1.53
N LYS A 95 12.62 -11.48 0.45
CA LYS A 95 13.26 -10.16 0.54
C LYS A 95 12.43 -9.15 1.35
N LEU A 96 11.13 -9.10 1.12
CA LEU A 96 10.25 -8.20 1.89
C LEU A 96 10.19 -8.57 3.37
N ARG A 97 10.19 -9.86 3.70
CA ARG A 97 10.23 -10.32 5.10
C ARG A 97 11.55 -9.97 5.78
N GLU A 98 12.67 -10.09 5.07
CA GLU A 98 13.98 -9.65 5.55
C GLU A 98 14.00 -8.14 5.80
N GLU A 99 13.45 -7.34 4.86
CA GLU A 99 13.31 -5.90 5.02
C GLU A 99 12.46 -5.52 6.24
N ILE A 100 11.32 -6.19 6.44
CA ILE A 100 10.47 -6.00 7.61
C ILE A 100 11.25 -6.28 8.89
N THR A 101 12.01 -7.37 8.94
CA THR A 101 12.83 -7.72 10.11
C THR A 101 13.87 -6.63 10.42
N VAL A 102 14.55 -6.11 9.39
CA VAL A 102 15.51 -5.00 9.57
C VAL A 102 14.82 -3.75 10.09
N LEU A 103 13.66 -3.38 9.53
CA LEU A 103 12.91 -2.21 9.97
C LEU A 103 12.39 -2.37 11.41
N GLU A 104 11.89 -3.55 11.78
CA GLU A 104 11.45 -3.86 13.15
C GLU A 104 12.60 -3.79 14.16
N ASN A 105 13.77 -4.32 13.80
CA ASN A 105 14.96 -4.22 14.62
C ASN A 105 15.41 -2.76 14.81
N ASN A 106 15.36 -1.96 13.75
CA ASN A 106 15.75 -0.56 13.81
C ASN A 106 14.83 0.28 14.71
N ILE A 107 13.53 -0.02 14.75
CA ILE A 107 12.60 0.65 15.68
C ILE A 107 13.03 0.46 17.14
N GLY A 108 13.58 -0.69 17.48
CA GLY A 108 14.05 -1.01 18.83
C GLY A 108 15.16 -0.08 19.35
N PHE A 109 15.89 0.57 18.45
CA PHE A 109 17.00 1.49 18.82
C PHE A 109 16.57 2.95 18.99
N PHE A 110 15.32 3.31 18.68
CA PHE A 110 14.85 4.70 18.84
C PHE A 110 14.64 5.06 20.31
N SER A 111 15.23 6.18 20.72
CA SER A 111 15.05 6.76 22.07
C SER A 111 13.64 7.36 22.23
N ASN A 112 13.24 7.67 23.48
CA ASN A 112 11.92 8.26 23.80
C ASN A 112 11.91 9.80 23.64
N SER A 113 12.33 10.34 22.49
CA SER A 113 12.25 11.78 22.18
C SER A 113 11.14 12.03 21.15
N LYS A 114 10.61 13.27 21.09
CA LYS A 114 9.60 13.66 20.08
C LYS A 114 10.07 13.38 18.65
N GLN A 115 11.34 13.61 18.36
CA GLN A 115 11.92 13.36 17.04
C GLN A 115 11.99 11.86 16.74
N SER A 116 12.27 11.04 17.74
CA SER A 116 12.27 9.58 17.62
C SER A 116 10.86 9.01 17.44
N GLU A 117 9.84 9.63 18.02
CA GLU A 117 8.43 9.24 17.79
C GLU A 117 8.00 9.44 16.33
N LEU A 118 8.39 10.55 15.70
CA LEU A 118 8.12 10.79 14.28
C LEU A 118 8.83 9.76 13.39
N MET A 119 10.10 9.47 13.67
CA MET A 119 10.85 8.46 12.94
C MET A 119 10.24 7.06 13.13
N ARG A 120 9.85 6.71 14.35
CA ARG A 120 9.16 5.45 14.65
C ARG A 120 7.88 5.31 13.84
N ALA A 121 7.04 6.36 13.79
CA ALA A 121 5.82 6.36 13.01
C ALA A 121 6.07 6.15 11.50
N GLU A 122 7.14 6.73 10.95
CA GLU A 122 7.53 6.50 9.56
C GLU A 122 7.98 5.06 9.31
N TYR A 123 8.75 4.46 10.22
CA TYR A 123 9.16 3.07 10.11
C TYR A 123 7.97 2.12 10.22
N GLU A 124 7.05 2.38 11.15
CA GLU A 124 5.80 1.61 11.28
C GLU A 124 4.96 1.67 9.99
N LYS A 125 4.86 2.83 9.35
CA LYS A 125 4.20 2.95 8.04
C LYS A 125 4.88 2.09 6.97
N LYS A 126 6.22 2.09 6.92
CA LYS A 126 6.99 1.26 5.98
C LYS A 126 6.78 -0.23 6.24
N ILE A 127 6.82 -0.65 7.50
CA ILE A 127 6.56 -2.04 7.92
C ILE A 127 5.16 -2.48 7.50
N ASN A 128 4.14 -1.66 7.78
CA ASN A 128 2.76 -1.97 7.43
C ASN A 128 2.56 -2.09 5.91
N ARG A 129 3.21 -1.23 5.12
CA ARG A 129 3.21 -1.32 3.66
C ARG A 129 3.85 -2.62 3.19
N ALA A 130 5.04 -2.94 3.69
CA ALA A 130 5.75 -4.17 3.34
C ALA A 130 4.95 -5.43 3.74
N LYS A 131 4.32 -5.44 4.92
CA LYS A 131 3.44 -6.53 5.37
C LYS A 131 2.22 -6.70 4.44
N ASN A 132 1.62 -5.61 3.98
CA ASN A 132 0.52 -5.68 3.01
C ASN A 132 0.99 -6.20 1.65
N ASP A 133 2.16 -5.78 1.19
CA ASP A 133 2.74 -6.26 -0.07
C ASP A 133 3.06 -7.77 0.01
N VAL A 134 3.57 -8.25 1.14
CA VAL A 134 3.74 -9.70 1.40
C VAL A 134 2.41 -10.43 1.27
N LYS A 135 1.33 -9.96 1.90
CA LYS A 135 0.00 -10.59 1.80
C LYS A 135 -0.51 -10.71 0.36
N VAL A 136 -0.31 -9.65 -0.45
CA VAL A 136 -0.68 -9.68 -1.87
C VAL A 136 0.12 -10.72 -2.64
N LEU A 137 1.44 -10.79 -2.41
CA LEU A 137 2.31 -11.77 -3.07
C LEU A 137 2.00 -13.20 -2.62
N GLU A 138 1.68 -13.42 -1.35
CA GLU A 138 1.23 -14.72 -0.83
C GLU A 138 -0.10 -15.15 -1.45
N THR A 139 -1.03 -14.22 -1.64
CA THR A 139 -2.29 -14.49 -2.35
C THR A 139 -2.04 -14.91 -3.80
N LYS A 140 -1.14 -14.22 -4.50
CA LYS A 140 -0.72 -14.60 -5.86
C LYS A 140 -0.05 -15.96 -5.89
N LEU A 141 0.82 -16.25 -4.93
CA LEU A 141 1.48 -17.55 -4.81
C LEU A 141 0.46 -18.67 -4.55
N LYS A 142 -0.55 -18.41 -3.73
CA LYS A 142 -1.65 -19.35 -3.49
C LYS A 142 -2.44 -19.63 -4.78
N ILE A 143 -2.83 -18.59 -5.52
CA ILE A 143 -3.51 -18.72 -6.83
C ILE A 143 -2.66 -19.59 -7.77
N LEU A 144 -1.36 -19.38 -7.82
CA LEU A 144 -0.45 -20.15 -8.68
C LEU A 144 -0.32 -21.61 -8.24
N ASN A 145 -0.44 -21.92 -6.95
CA ASN A 145 -0.32 -23.27 -6.41
C ASN A 145 -1.63 -24.07 -6.49
N GLU A 146 -2.76 -23.43 -6.72
CA GLU A 146 -4.07 -24.06 -6.95
C GLU A 146 -4.22 -24.61 -8.37
N GLN A 147 -3.18 -24.48 -9.22
CA GLN A 147 -3.11 -24.99 -10.58
C GLN A 147 -2.43 -26.35 -10.61
#